data_3222a9b0e7c3f1c71f64bcd4e0715b5c
#
_entry.id   3222a9b0e7c3f1c71f64bcd4e0715b5c
#
_cell.length_a   1.000
_cell.length_b   1.000
_cell.length_c   1.000
_cell.angle_alpha   90.00
_cell.angle_beta   90.00
_cell.angle_gamma   90.00
#
_symmetry.space_group_name_H-M   'P 1'
#
loop_
_entity.id
_entity.type
_entity.pdbx_description
1 polymer ?
#
loop_
_entity_poly.entity_id
_entity_poly.type
_entity_poly.pdbx_seq_one_letter_code
_entity_poly.pdbx_strand_id
1 'polypeptide(L)'
;MIVGDGLIAKAFSKKYENDNSVIIFASGVSNSEENNPSNFTRERNLLLHFLHKYPNLKFVYFSTILIDYKHNPYYTHKKEMEDLIKSNLNDYIIVRVPQLIGMTGNDNNLIKYLITNIKNGVTIDLYDDVKRALLDVDDLV
;
A
#
# COMPACT_ATOMS: atom_id res chain seq x y z
N MET A 1 11.91 11.10 -4.08
CA MET A 1 11.73 11.04 -2.59
C MET A 1 10.75 9.93 -2.25
N ILE A 2 11.07 9.05 -1.28
CA ILE A 2 10.20 7.96 -0.82
C ILE A 2 9.64 8.29 0.56
N VAL A 3 8.33 8.12 0.73
CA VAL A 3 7.60 8.38 1.99
C VAL A 3 7.08 7.06 2.53
N GLY A 4 7.63 6.61 3.67
CA GLY A 4 7.30 5.35 4.31
C GLY A 4 8.51 4.45 4.52
N ASP A 5 8.29 3.33 5.23
CA ASP A 5 9.32 2.36 5.62
C ASP A 5 8.86 0.89 5.46
N GLY A 6 7.66 0.70 4.90
CA GLY A 6 7.05 -0.62 4.67
C GLY A 6 7.64 -1.38 3.48
N LEU A 7 6.95 -2.46 3.09
CA LEU A 7 7.35 -3.35 2.02
C LEU A 7 7.61 -2.62 0.69
N ILE A 8 6.65 -1.80 0.26
CA ILE A 8 6.76 -1.02 -0.99
C ILE A 8 7.90 0.00 -0.89
N ALA A 9 7.96 0.78 0.21
CA ALA A 9 9.02 1.78 0.39
C ALA A 9 10.41 1.17 0.27
N LYS A 10 10.65 0.03 0.91
CA LYS A 10 11.94 -0.69 0.86
C LYS A 10 12.27 -1.21 -0.55
N ALA A 11 11.28 -1.68 -1.29
CA ALA A 11 11.50 -2.14 -2.65
C ALA A 11 11.90 -0.96 -3.56
N PHE A 12 11.15 0.14 -3.50
CA PHE A 12 11.45 1.32 -4.31
C PHE A 12 12.76 2.03 -3.89
N SER A 13 13.18 1.97 -2.62
CA SER A 13 14.45 2.56 -2.16
C SER A 13 15.66 1.97 -2.88
N LYS A 14 15.60 0.70 -3.26
CA LYS A 14 16.69 0.06 -4.01
C LYS A 14 17.04 0.79 -5.32
N LYS A 15 16.08 1.49 -5.93
CA LYS A 15 16.22 2.11 -7.26
C LYS A 15 16.01 3.63 -7.27
N TYR A 16 15.16 4.15 -6.39
CA TYR A 16 14.68 5.54 -6.43
C TYR A 16 15.04 6.35 -5.18
N GLU A 17 15.95 5.88 -4.30
CA GLU A 17 16.30 6.56 -3.06
C GLU A 17 16.76 8.00 -3.27
N ASN A 18 17.54 8.25 -4.32
CA ASN A 18 18.12 9.56 -4.66
C ASN A 18 17.32 10.34 -5.71
N ASP A 19 16.17 9.84 -6.15
CA ASP A 19 15.32 10.52 -7.11
C ASP A 19 14.43 11.56 -6.41
N ASN A 20 14.72 12.83 -6.64
CA ASN A 20 13.97 13.96 -6.09
C ASN A 20 12.95 14.53 -7.07
N SER A 21 12.78 13.95 -8.25
CA SER A 21 11.81 14.38 -9.26
C SER A 21 10.41 13.82 -9.02
N VAL A 22 10.29 12.81 -8.16
CA VAL A 22 9.05 12.10 -7.87
C VAL A 22 8.87 11.88 -6.38
N ILE A 23 7.62 11.94 -5.91
CA ILE A 23 7.21 11.49 -4.58
C ILE A 23 6.57 10.12 -4.71
N ILE A 24 7.18 9.12 -4.07
CA ILE A 24 6.64 7.77 -3.98
C ILE A 24 6.04 7.60 -2.58
N PHE A 25 4.71 7.78 -2.48
CA PHE A 25 4.01 7.74 -1.21
C PHE A 25 3.62 6.30 -0.85
N ALA A 26 4.46 5.65 -0.05
CA ALA A 26 4.32 4.26 0.39
C ALA A 26 4.08 4.15 1.91
N SER A 27 3.43 5.16 2.52
CA SER A 27 3.10 5.24 3.95
C SER A 27 1.60 5.07 4.23
N GLY A 28 0.88 4.44 3.31
CA GLY A 28 -0.54 4.17 3.46
C GLY A 28 -0.86 3.09 4.50
N VAL A 29 -2.11 3.08 4.95
CA VAL A 29 -2.66 1.94 5.72
C VAL A 29 -2.65 0.71 4.82
N SER A 30 -2.07 -0.39 5.31
CA SER A 30 -1.85 -1.63 4.54
C SER A 30 -2.72 -2.81 5.00
N ASN A 31 -3.31 -2.73 6.19
CA ASN A 31 -4.20 -3.77 6.70
C ASN A 31 -5.63 -3.53 6.18
N SER A 32 -6.15 -4.46 5.37
CA SER A 32 -7.51 -4.36 4.81
C SER A 32 -8.63 -4.52 5.86
N GLU A 33 -8.30 -5.00 7.06
CA GLU A 33 -9.22 -5.14 8.19
C GLU A 33 -9.03 -4.02 9.24
N GLU A 34 -8.35 -2.93 8.88
CA GLU A 34 -8.13 -1.81 9.77
C GLU A 34 -9.43 -1.10 10.13
N ASN A 35 -9.61 -0.85 11.42
CA ASN A 35 -10.80 -0.19 11.97
C ASN A 35 -10.46 1.03 12.83
N ASN A 36 -9.17 1.29 13.11
CA ASN A 36 -8.77 2.39 13.96
C ASN A 36 -8.76 3.71 13.18
N PRO A 37 -9.64 4.68 13.50
CA PRO A 37 -9.72 5.96 12.79
C PRO A 37 -8.41 6.77 12.84
N SER A 38 -7.58 6.57 13.87
CA SER A 38 -6.31 7.29 14.00
C SER A 38 -5.32 6.92 12.90
N ASN A 39 -5.32 5.67 12.43
CA ASN A 39 -4.46 5.22 11.34
C ASN A 39 -4.88 5.84 10.01
N PHE A 40 -6.18 5.98 9.76
CA PHE A 40 -6.70 6.67 8.59
C PHE A 40 -6.41 8.17 8.64
N THR A 41 -6.60 8.81 9.80
CA THR A 41 -6.29 10.23 10.00
C THR A 41 -4.79 10.50 9.79
N ARG A 42 -3.92 9.61 10.29
CA ARG A 42 -2.46 9.70 10.08
C ARG A 42 -2.12 9.69 8.59
N GLU A 43 -2.62 8.71 7.83
CA GLU A 43 -2.36 8.63 6.39
C GLU A 43 -2.86 9.89 5.67
N ARG A 44 -4.11 10.30 5.93
CA ARG A 44 -4.72 11.48 5.32
C ARG A 44 -3.92 12.75 5.57
N ASN A 45 -3.52 13.00 6.84
CA ASN A 45 -2.76 14.20 7.19
C ASN A 45 -1.37 14.20 6.56
N LEU A 46 -0.70 13.04 6.55
CA LEU A 46 0.61 12.90 5.90
C LEU A 46 0.49 13.11 4.39
N LEU A 47 -0.53 12.54 3.76
CA LEU A 47 -0.79 12.73 2.33
C LEU A 47 -0.99 14.20 2.01
N LEU A 48 -1.90 14.90 2.70
CA LEU A 48 -2.16 16.32 2.51
C LEU A 48 -0.91 17.17 2.70
N HIS A 49 -0.08 16.85 3.70
CA HIS A 49 1.19 17.56 3.91
C HIS A 49 2.07 17.50 2.64
N PHE A 50 2.24 16.33 2.03
CA PHE A 50 3.07 16.16 0.84
C PHE A 50 2.44 16.79 -0.40
N LEU A 51 1.13 16.69 -0.58
CA LEU A 51 0.40 17.33 -1.68
C LEU A 51 0.57 18.85 -1.67
N HIS A 52 0.45 19.48 -0.50
CA HIS A 52 0.60 20.93 -0.35
C HIS A 52 2.05 21.39 -0.45
N LYS A 53 3.01 20.59 0.07
CA LYS A 53 4.42 20.97 0.09
C LYS A 53 5.10 20.83 -1.28
N TYR A 54 4.63 19.90 -2.10
CA TYR A 54 5.27 19.57 -3.38
C TYR A 54 4.25 19.48 -4.54
N PRO A 55 3.49 20.55 -4.82
CA PRO A 55 2.38 20.50 -5.78
C PRO A 55 2.80 20.29 -7.24
N ASN A 56 4.08 20.47 -7.56
CA ASN A 56 4.63 20.39 -8.91
C ASN A 56 5.46 19.11 -9.15
N LEU A 57 5.61 18.24 -8.14
CA LEU A 57 6.31 16.98 -8.33
C LEU A 57 5.32 15.89 -8.75
N LYS A 58 5.79 14.98 -9.61
CA LYS A 58 5.04 13.75 -9.90
C LYS A 58 4.79 12.97 -8.62
N PHE A 59 3.56 12.50 -8.44
CA PHE A 59 3.14 11.82 -7.22
C PHE A 59 2.68 10.39 -7.51
N VAL A 60 3.30 9.41 -6.86
CA VAL A 60 2.92 7.99 -6.98
C VAL A 60 2.28 7.53 -5.67
N TYR A 61 1.07 7.00 -5.77
CA TYR A 61 0.29 6.49 -4.64
C TYR A 61 -0.11 5.03 -4.87
N PHE A 62 -0.08 4.23 -3.80
CA PHE A 62 -0.47 2.82 -3.85
C PHE A 62 -1.85 2.62 -3.22
N SER A 63 -2.78 2.22 -4.04
CA SER A 63 -4.16 1.85 -3.70
C SER A 63 -4.36 0.34 -3.84
N THR A 64 -5.58 -0.13 -3.95
CA THR A 64 -5.93 -1.56 -4.05
C THR A 64 -6.85 -1.85 -5.22
N ILE A 65 -6.65 -3.00 -5.89
CA ILE A 65 -7.54 -3.47 -6.96
C ILE A 65 -8.96 -3.75 -6.46
N LEU A 66 -9.15 -3.96 -5.16
CA LEU A 66 -10.45 -4.33 -4.58
C LEU A 66 -11.31 -3.12 -4.17
N ILE A 67 -10.88 -1.90 -4.47
CA ILE A 67 -11.51 -0.66 -4.03
C ILE A 67 -12.96 -0.49 -4.50
N ASP A 68 -13.29 -1.04 -5.66
CA ASP A 68 -14.64 -0.96 -6.25
C ASP A 68 -15.49 -2.22 -5.97
N TYR A 69 -14.91 -3.24 -5.33
CA TYR A 69 -15.55 -4.54 -5.09
C TYR A 69 -15.84 -4.83 -3.62
N LYS A 70 -15.13 -4.17 -2.70
CA LYS A 70 -15.28 -4.37 -1.25
C LYS A 70 -15.64 -3.07 -0.55
N HIS A 71 -16.42 -3.20 0.52
CA HIS A 71 -16.94 -2.07 1.29
C HIS A 71 -16.67 -2.31 2.78
N ASN A 72 -15.65 -1.63 3.29
CA ASN A 72 -15.36 -1.48 4.71
C ASN A 72 -14.60 -0.16 4.92
N PRO A 73 -14.29 0.26 6.16
CA PRO A 73 -13.58 1.51 6.42
C PRO A 73 -12.27 1.67 5.64
N TYR A 74 -11.51 0.59 5.45
CA TYR A 74 -10.26 0.61 4.70
C TYR A 74 -10.46 0.96 3.22
N TYR A 75 -11.40 0.30 2.51
CA TYR A 75 -11.63 0.57 1.09
C TYR A 75 -12.24 1.96 0.85
N THR A 76 -13.13 2.39 1.74
CA THR A 76 -13.67 3.76 1.74
C THR A 76 -12.55 4.79 1.88
N HIS A 77 -11.68 4.59 2.87
CA HIS A 77 -10.52 5.46 3.08
C HIS A 77 -9.58 5.49 1.86
N LYS A 78 -9.27 4.33 1.26
CA LYS A 78 -8.43 4.28 0.06
C LYS A 78 -9.03 5.08 -1.10
N LYS A 79 -10.35 5.01 -1.28
CA LYS A 79 -11.06 5.80 -2.30
C LYS A 79 -10.98 7.30 -2.02
N GLU A 80 -11.18 7.71 -0.77
CA GLU A 80 -11.02 9.10 -0.37
C GLU A 80 -9.60 9.63 -0.63
N MET A 81 -8.56 8.80 -0.39
CA MET A 81 -7.17 9.19 -0.69
C MET A 81 -6.91 9.34 -2.18
N GLU A 82 -7.45 8.44 -3.03
CA GLU A 82 -7.41 8.62 -4.49
C GLU A 82 -8.07 9.93 -4.93
N ASP A 83 -9.24 10.25 -4.39
CA ASP A 83 -9.99 11.45 -4.75
C ASP A 83 -9.29 12.73 -4.27
N LEU A 84 -8.63 12.69 -3.09
CA LEU A 84 -7.78 13.79 -2.63
C LEU A 84 -6.62 14.07 -3.58
N ILE A 85 -5.94 13.02 -4.07
CA ILE A 85 -4.83 13.18 -5.02
C ILE A 85 -5.35 13.79 -6.33
N LYS A 86 -6.42 13.24 -6.90
CA LYS A 86 -7.02 13.70 -8.15
C LYS A 86 -7.48 15.16 -8.10
N SER A 87 -7.96 15.60 -6.94
CA SER A 87 -8.43 16.98 -6.76
C SER A 87 -7.34 18.00 -6.47
N ASN A 88 -6.13 17.57 -6.07
CA ASN A 88 -5.05 18.46 -5.70
C ASN A 88 -3.87 18.48 -6.68
N LEU A 89 -3.71 17.47 -7.53
CA LEU A 89 -2.57 17.36 -8.44
C LEU A 89 -2.99 17.09 -9.87
N ASN A 90 -2.18 17.57 -10.82
CA ASN A 90 -2.33 17.27 -12.25
C ASN A 90 -1.38 16.13 -12.71
N ASP A 91 -0.23 15.94 -12.06
CA ASP A 91 0.75 14.90 -12.41
C ASP A 91 0.85 13.85 -11.30
N TYR A 92 0.07 12.79 -11.43
CA TYR A 92 0.05 11.70 -10.47
C TYR A 92 -0.09 10.33 -11.16
N ILE A 93 0.32 9.29 -10.44
CA ILE A 93 0.08 7.89 -10.78
C ILE A 93 -0.56 7.23 -9.56
N ILE A 94 -1.74 6.66 -9.72
CA ILE A 94 -2.38 5.82 -8.71
C ILE A 94 -2.24 4.37 -9.16
N VAL A 95 -1.45 3.60 -8.42
CA VAL A 95 -1.22 2.18 -8.68
C VAL A 95 -2.14 1.36 -7.79
N ARG A 96 -3.15 0.74 -8.37
CA ARG A 96 -4.01 -0.21 -7.65
C ARG A 96 -3.35 -1.58 -7.65
N VAL A 97 -2.77 -1.95 -6.52
CA VAL A 97 -2.03 -3.20 -6.36
C VAL A 97 -2.91 -4.34 -5.87
N PRO A 98 -2.64 -5.58 -6.30
CA PRO A 98 -3.22 -6.78 -5.70
C PRO A 98 -2.57 -7.05 -4.33
N GLN A 99 -2.76 -8.26 -3.79
CA GLN A 99 -2.05 -8.66 -2.60
C GLN A 99 -0.55 -8.78 -2.89
N LEU A 100 0.24 -7.90 -2.28
CA LEU A 100 1.69 -7.91 -2.42
C LEU A 100 2.30 -9.02 -1.59
N ILE A 101 3.29 -9.68 -2.16
CA ILE A 101 4.16 -10.64 -1.48
C ILE A 101 5.60 -10.13 -1.47
N GLY A 102 6.38 -10.53 -0.47
CA GLY A 102 7.78 -10.17 -0.33
C GLY A 102 8.34 -10.64 1.02
N MET A 103 9.65 -10.77 1.09
CA MET A 103 10.32 -11.28 2.30
C MET A 103 10.44 -10.23 3.41
N THR A 104 10.31 -8.94 3.08
CA THR A 104 10.39 -7.83 4.04
C THR A 104 9.01 -7.21 4.24
N GLY A 105 8.71 -6.72 5.44
CA GLY A 105 7.45 -6.04 5.74
C GLY A 105 6.70 -6.62 6.93
N ASN A 106 5.44 -6.25 7.02
CA ASN A 106 4.52 -6.56 8.10
C ASN A 106 4.21 -8.07 8.19
N ASP A 107 3.93 -8.57 9.40
CA ASP A 107 3.57 -9.97 9.67
C ASP A 107 2.23 -10.39 9.03
N ASN A 108 1.42 -9.45 8.58
CA ASN A 108 0.16 -9.71 7.87
C ASN A 108 0.36 -10.12 6.38
N ASN A 109 1.59 -10.35 5.94
CA ASN A 109 1.87 -10.89 4.62
C ASN A 109 1.46 -12.37 4.56
N LEU A 110 0.58 -12.73 3.62
CA LEU A 110 0.04 -14.09 3.45
C LEU A 110 1.16 -15.15 3.38
N ILE A 111 2.20 -14.90 2.58
CA ILE A 111 3.30 -15.87 2.39
C ILE A 111 4.07 -16.04 3.70
N LYS A 112 4.37 -14.94 4.41
CA LYS A 112 5.04 -15.02 5.71
C LYS A 112 4.19 -15.77 6.74
N TYR A 113 2.88 -15.51 6.77
CA TYR A 113 1.93 -16.25 7.61
C TYR A 113 1.97 -17.76 7.32
N LEU A 114 1.86 -18.16 6.04
CA LEU A 114 1.89 -19.57 5.64
C LEU A 114 3.21 -20.23 6.02
N ILE A 115 4.35 -19.61 5.68
CA ILE A 115 5.69 -20.16 5.98
C ILE A 115 5.88 -20.33 7.49
N THR A 116 5.48 -19.34 8.29
CA THR A 116 5.64 -19.37 9.76
C THR A 116 4.80 -20.49 10.36
N ASN A 117 3.52 -20.61 9.97
CA ASN A 117 2.64 -21.65 10.52
C ASN A 117 3.08 -23.04 10.08
N ILE A 118 3.48 -23.24 8.83
CA ILE A 118 4.01 -24.54 8.35
C ILE A 118 5.27 -24.94 9.14
N LYS A 119 6.22 -24.02 9.33
CA LYS A 119 7.44 -24.28 10.11
C LYS A 119 7.16 -24.65 11.57
N ASN A 120 6.12 -24.06 12.14
CA ASN A 120 5.71 -24.29 13.53
C ASN A 120 4.76 -25.49 13.71
N GLY A 121 4.42 -26.22 12.65
CA GLY A 121 3.47 -27.34 12.69
C GLY A 121 2.03 -26.94 13.04
N VAL A 122 1.67 -25.67 12.81
CA VAL A 122 0.32 -25.15 13.09
C VAL A 122 -0.62 -25.56 11.94
N THR A 123 -1.80 -26.07 12.29
CA THR A 123 -2.85 -26.36 11.29
C THR A 123 -3.34 -25.07 10.66
N ILE A 124 -3.46 -25.07 9.33
CA ILE A 124 -3.92 -23.95 8.54
C ILE A 124 -5.21 -24.37 7.82
N ASP A 125 -6.28 -23.58 7.98
CA ASP A 125 -7.49 -23.74 7.20
C ASP A 125 -7.25 -23.23 5.76
N LEU A 126 -7.49 -24.11 4.79
CA LEU A 126 -7.40 -23.79 3.36
C LEU A 126 -8.78 -23.70 2.76
N TYR A 127 -9.01 -22.62 2.02
CA TYR A 127 -10.22 -22.41 1.24
C TYR A 127 -9.89 -22.69 -0.22
N ASP A 128 -10.39 -23.79 -0.78
CA ASP A 128 -10.07 -24.30 -2.11
C ASP A 128 -10.75 -23.53 -3.25
N ASP A 129 -11.79 -22.78 -2.94
CA ASP A 129 -12.54 -21.93 -3.87
C ASP A 129 -12.06 -20.48 -3.94
N VAL A 130 -11.08 -20.11 -3.10
CA VAL A 130 -10.58 -18.73 -3.04
C VAL A 130 -9.44 -18.49 -4.04
N LYS A 131 -9.67 -17.58 -4.98
CA LYS A 131 -8.64 -17.09 -5.92
C LYS A 131 -8.12 -15.72 -5.45
N ARG A 132 -6.79 -15.57 -5.43
CA ARG A 132 -6.12 -14.31 -5.08
C ARG A 132 -5.14 -13.90 -6.15
N ALA A 133 -5.21 -12.64 -6.57
CA ALA A 133 -4.15 -12.04 -7.38
C ALA A 133 -2.98 -11.72 -6.44
N LEU A 134 -1.80 -12.23 -6.77
CA LEU A 134 -0.56 -11.99 -6.03
C LEU A 134 0.44 -11.30 -6.95
N LEU A 135 1.22 -10.39 -6.38
CA LEU A 135 2.30 -9.70 -7.09
C LEU A 135 3.52 -9.63 -6.18
N ASP A 136 4.69 -10.03 -6.67
CA ASP A 136 5.94 -9.81 -5.95
C ASP A 136 6.23 -8.30 -5.91
N VAL A 137 6.65 -7.82 -4.75
CA VAL A 137 6.93 -6.39 -4.57
C VAL A 137 8.12 -5.91 -5.41
N ASP A 138 9.07 -6.79 -5.71
CA ASP A 138 10.21 -6.45 -6.57
C ASP A 138 9.78 -6.35 -8.06
N ASP A 139 8.70 -7.03 -8.47
CA ASP A 139 8.09 -6.87 -9.81
C ASP A 139 7.25 -5.59 -9.95
N LEU A 140 6.94 -4.92 -8.85
CA LEU A 140 6.22 -3.65 -8.84
C LEU A 140 7.13 -2.45 -9.17
N VAL A 141 8.45 -2.57 -9.03
CA VAL A 141 9.47 -1.51 -9.16
C VAL A 141 10.04 -1.44 -10.58
#